data_6b45062afd47901578a4efdf999712f7
#
_entry.id   6b45062afd47901578a4efdf999712f7
#
_cell.length_a   1.000
_cell.length_b   1.000
_cell.length_c   1.000
_cell.angle_alpha   90.00
_cell.angle_beta   90.00
_cell.angle_gamma   90.00
#
_symmetry.space_group_name_H-M   'P 1'
#
loop_
_entity.id
_entity.type
_entity.pdbx_description
1 polymer ?
#
loop_
_entity_poly.entity_id
_entity_poly.type
_entity_poly.pdbx_seq_one_letter_code
_entity_poly.pdbx_strand_id
1 'polypeptide(L)'
;ALVIALETNYSIMTGCITSTSNTVSAQDNNFSVFTTDIVSSELQSGILINTSGDVIGLVLKGFNAADVSNTLTAVAISDIEPIIDMLEEGNNIPYIGILGTTVTEKIANRYNIPKGVYIKEVTMDSPAFQAGLQNGDVITELNNTKVTSIENYHTELLSLKPDETYDVT
;
A
#
# COMPACT_ATOMS: atom_id res chain seq x y z
N ALA A 1 11.68 -18.71 -3.72
CA ALA A 1 11.88 -17.63 -2.74
C ALA A 1 12.40 -18.21 -1.44
N LEU A 2 13.27 -17.53 -0.75
CA LEU A 2 13.74 -17.86 0.59
C LEU A 2 13.14 -16.83 1.54
N VAL A 3 12.55 -17.26 2.65
CA VAL A 3 12.05 -16.36 3.70
C VAL A 3 12.95 -16.47 4.91
N ILE A 4 13.41 -15.35 5.43
CA ILE A 4 14.11 -15.27 6.71
C ILE A 4 13.18 -14.59 7.71
N ALA A 5 12.79 -15.28 8.75
CA ALA A 5 12.00 -14.73 9.84
C ALA A 5 12.90 -14.09 10.88
N LEU A 6 12.52 -12.88 11.32
CA LEU A 6 13.20 -12.12 12.36
C LEU A 6 12.31 -12.12 13.63
N GLU A 7 12.30 -13.22 14.33
CA GLU A 7 11.78 -13.29 15.71
C GLU A 7 12.86 -13.86 16.63
N THR A 8 12.54 -13.99 17.93
CA THR A 8 13.45 -14.44 18.99
C THR A 8 14.24 -15.73 18.63
N ASN A 9 13.73 -16.50 17.67
CA ASN A 9 14.40 -17.64 17.05
C ASN A 9 14.41 -17.42 15.54
N TYR A 10 15.56 -17.09 14.95
CA TYR A 10 15.72 -17.02 13.50
C TYR A 10 15.33 -18.33 12.85
N SER A 11 14.30 -18.31 12.03
CA SER A 11 13.93 -19.47 11.21
C SER A 11 14.06 -19.11 9.72
N ILE A 12 14.64 -20.03 8.96
CA ILE A 12 14.75 -19.91 7.51
C ILE A 12 13.74 -20.88 6.92
N MET A 13 12.80 -20.34 6.15
CA MET A 13 11.81 -21.12 5.42
C MET A 13 12.02 -20.95 3.93
N THR A 14 11.77 -22.00 3.15
CA THR A 14 11.88 -21.97 1.70
C THR A 14 10.55 -22.32 1.06
N GLY A 15 10.21 -21.63 -0.02
CA GLY A 15 8.98 -21.87 -0.77
C GLY A 15 8.94 -21.07 -2.07
N CYS A 16 7.79 -21.08 -2.71
CA CYS A 16 7.54 -20.39 -3.97
C CYS A 16 6.53 -19.25 -3.79
N ILE A 17 6.68 -18.19 -4.58
CA ILE A 17 5.63 -17.19 -4.74
C ILE A 17 4.53 -17.81 -5.60
N THR A 18 3.32 -17.84 -5.08
CA THR A 18 2.13 -18.40 -5.75
C THR A 18 1.29 -17.32 -6.41
N SER A 19 1.36 -16.08 -5.92
CA SER A 19 0.68 -14.92 -6.52
C SER A 19 1.45 -13.63 -6.27
N THR A 20 1.43 -12.74 -7.26
CA THR A 20 1.97 -11.36 -7.21
C THR A 20 0.89 -10.31 -7.48
N SER A 21 -0.38 -10.74 -7.62
CA SER A 21 -1.48 -9.87 -8.07
C SER A 21 -2.41 -9.44 -6.95
N ASN A 22 -2.10 -9.79 -5.71
CA ASN A 22 -2.89 -9.40 -4.56
C ASN A 22 -2.50 -8.00 -4.08
N THR A 23 -3.47 -7.26 -3.55
CA THR A 23 -3.25 -5.95 -2.94
C THR A 23 -3.91 -5.90 -1.57
N VAL A 24 -3.30 -5.16 -0.65
CA VAL A 24 -3.88 -4.81 0.64
C VAL A 24 -4.03 -3.31 0.72
N SER A 25 -5.25 -2.86 1.01
CA SER A 25 -5.53 -1.44 1.18
C SER A 25 -5.02 -0.95 2.53
N ALA A 26 -4.31 0.16 2.51
CA ALA A 26 -3.90 0.92 3.68
C ALA A 26 -4.29 2.39 3.50
N GLN A 27 -4.05 3.19 4.51
CA GLN A 27 -4.28 4.63 4.41
C GLN A 27 -3.37 5.22 3.35
N ASP A 28 -3.99 6.01 2.47
CA ASP A 28 -3.34 6.74 1.37
C ASP A 28 -2.60 5.85 0.35
N ASN A 29 -2.70 4.52 0.44
CA ASN A 29 -2.04 3.60 -0.49
C ASN A 29 -2.74 2.23 -0.58
N ASN A 30 -2.43 1.47 -1.63
CA ASN A 30 -2.64 0.04 -1.74
C ASN A 30 -1.30 -0.64 -1.99
N PHE A 31 -0.90 -1.52 -1.09
CA PHE A 31 0.34 -2.27 -1.21
C PHE A 31 0.16 -3.55 -2.01
N SER A 32 1.09 -3.82 -2.90
CA SER A 32 1.19 -5.11 -3.60
C SER A 32 1.65 -6.19 -2.63
N VAL A 33 0.97 -7.33 -2.66
CA VAL A 33 1.25 -8.43 -1.73
C VAL A 33 1.59 -9.71 -2.50
N PHE A 34 2.74 -10.27 -2.19
CA PHE A 34 3.12 -11.60 -2.62
C PHE A 34 2.50 -12.65 -1.72
N THR A 35 1.87 -13.66 -2.31
CA THR A 35 1.43 -14.86 -1.60
C THR A 35 2.43 -15.98 -1.84
N THR A 36 2.70 -16.78 -0.83
CA THR A 36 3.63 -17.93 -0.93
C THR A 36 2.93 -19.23 -0.59
N ASP A 37 3.57 -20.36 -0.87
CA ASP A 37 3.16 -21.71 -0.42
C ASP A 37 3.71 -22.05 0.97
N ILE A 38 4.41 -21.12 1.61
CA ILE A 38 4.98 -21.32 2.95
C ILE A 38 3.85 -21.21 3.98
N VAL A 39 3.67 -22.25 4.76
CA VAL A 39 2.70 -22.28 5.87
C VAL A 39 3.41 -21.87 7.15
N SER A 40 2.93 -20.80 7.78
CA SER A 40 3.40 -20.38 9.09
C SER A 40 2.26 -19.74 9.88
N SER A 41 1.96 -20.32 11.02
CA SER A 41 0.96 -19.80 11.96
C SER A 41 1.53 -18.80 12.98
N GLU A 42 2.85 -18.73 13.11
CA GLU A 42 3.53 -18.02 14.20
C GLU A 42 4.35 -16.81 13.73
N LEU A 43 4.65 -16.74 12.42
CA LEU A 43 5.48 -15.67 11.89
C LEU A 43 4.75 -14.33 11.92
N GLN A 44 5.29 -13.37 12.67
CA GLN A 44 4.73 -12.03 12.79
C GLN A 44 5.46 -10.99 11.93
N SER A 45 6.75 -11.21 11.67
CA SER A 45 7.57 -10.34 10.82
C SER A 45 8.72 -11.12 10.18
N GLY A 46 9.18 -10.65 9.03
CA GLY A 46 10.30 -11.27 8.33
C GLY A 46 10.62 -10.56 7.03
N ILE A 47 11.63 -11.05 6.35
CA ILE A 47 11.99 -10.60 5.00
C ILE A 47 11.85 -11.74 4.01
N LEU A 48 11.36 -11.42 2.82
CA LEU A 48 11.32 -12.32 1.68
C LEU A 48 12.48 -11.99 0.76
N ILE A 49 13.37 -12.96 0.54
CA ILE A 49 14.52 -12.80 -0.35
C ILE A 49 14.41 -13.74 -1.55
N ASN A 50 14.98 -13.33 -2.67
CA ASN A 50 15.09 -14.15 -3.85
C ASN A 50 16.33 -15.07 -3.78
N THR A 51 16.53 -15.91 -4.80
CA THR A 51 17.67 -16.85 -4.87
C THR A 51 19.00 -16.15 -5.11
N SER A 52 19.01 -14.86 -5.49
CA SER A 52 20.21 -14.03 -5.63
C SER A 52 20.59 -13.35 -4.32
N GLY A 53 19.73 -13.38 -3.31
CA GLY A 53 19.93 -12.72 -2.01
C GLY A 53 19.32 -11.33 -1.90
N ASP A 54 18.57 -10.87 -2.93
CA ASP A 54 17.92 -9.55 -2.87
C ASP A 54 16.64 -9.62 -2.05
N VAL A 55 16.38 -8.59 -1.24
CA VAL A 55 15.11 -8.43 -0.53
C VAL A 55 14.03 -8.05 -1.53
N ILE A 56 12.97 -8.84 -1.64
CA ILE A 56 11.86 -8.62 -2.56
C ILE A 56 10.55 -8.27 -1.82
N GLY A 57 10.50 -8.48 -0.52
CA GLY A 57 9.30 -8.12 0.26
C GLY A 57 9.51 -8.21 1.77
N LEU A 58 8.60 -7.59 2.49
CA LEU A 58 8.54 -7.60 3.95
C LEU A 58 7.28 -8.35 4.42
N VAL A 59 7.47 -9.29 5.31
CA VAL A 59 6.38 -9.97 6.01
C VAL A 59 6.00 -9.11 7.19
N LEU A 60 4.77 -8.61 7.19
CA LEU A 60 4.25 -7.72 8.23
C LEU A 60 2.94 -8.28 8.77
N LYS A 61 2.82 -8.35 10.10
CA LYS A 61 1.56 -8.73 10.75
C LYS A 61 0.46 -7.74 10.40
N GLY A 62 -0.70 -8.25 10.01
CA GLY A 62 -1.86 -7.41 9.63
C GLY A 62 -1.97 -7.11 8.14
N PHE A 63 -0.94 -7.37 7.35
CA PHE A 63 -0.97 -7.26 5.89
C PHE A 63 -1.21 -8.62 5.21
N ASN A 64 -2.17 -9.37 5.71
CA ASN A 64 -2.57 -10.63 5.10
C ASN A 64 -3.64 -10.39 4.03
N ALA A 65 -3.46 -10.93 2.83
CA ALA A 65 -4.54 -10.99 1.85
C ALA A 65 -5.73 -11.76 2.45
N ALA A 66 -6.92 -11.18 2.38
CA ALA A 66 -8.10 -11.57 3.16
C ALA A 66 -8.56 -13.04 3.04
N ASP A 67 -8.05 -13.80 2.06
CA ASP A 67 -8.54 -15.14 1.74
C ASP A 67 -7.53 -16.28 1.97
N VAL A 68 -6.36 -16.01 2.54
CA VAL A 68 -5.31 -17.04 2.66
C VAL A 68 -4.98 -17.27 4.13
N SER A 69 -5.75 -18.14 4.77
CA SER A 69 -5.46 -18.59 6.12
C SER A 69 -4.20 -19.47 6.13
N ASN A 70 -3.23 -19.11 6.98
CA ASN A 70 -2.00 -19.83 7.29
C ASN A 70 -0.89 -19.84 6.23
N THR A 71 -1.01 -19.18 5.10
CA THR A 71 0.12 -18.99 4.18
C THR A 71 0.79 -17.63 4.41
N LEU A 72 2.10 -17.62 4.24
CA LEU A 72 2.90 -16.43 4.44
C LEU A 72 2.68 -15.44 3.27
N THR A 73 2.37 -14.20 3.62
CA THR A 73 2.25 -13.10 2.67
C THR A 73 3.31 -12.03 2.98
N ALA A 74 3.78 -11.35 1.96
CA ALA A 74 4.77 -10.30 2.08
C ALA A 74 4.37 -9.09 1.23
N VAL A 75 4.52 -7.88 1.78
CA VAL A 75 4.37 -6.63 1.04
C VAL A 75 5.58 -6.47 0.12
N ALA A 76 5.36 -6.09 -1.14
CA ALA A 76 6.43 -5.89 -2.11
C ALA A 76 7.38 -4.77 -1.65
N ILE A 77 8.68 -5.00 -1.74
CA ILE A 77 9.68 -4.01 -1.33
C ILE A 77 9.60 -2.75 -2.18
N SER A 78 9.26 -2.86 -3.46
CA SER A 78 9.09 -1.72 -4.37
C SER A 78 8.07 -0.67 -3.91
N ASP A 79 7.07 -1.10 -3.13
CA ASP A 79 6.03 -0.21 -2.64
C ASP A 79 6.43 0.46 -1.31
N ILE A 80 7.46 -0.08 -0.64
CA ILE A 80 7.95 0.40 0.66
C ILE A 80 9.24 1.21 0.49
N GLU A 81 10.06 0.91 -0.49
CA GLU A 81 11.36 1.53 -0.73
C GLU A 81 11.29 3.07 -0.76
N PRO A 82 10.34 3.73 -1.45
CA PRO A 82 10.23 5.19 -1.42
C PRO A 82 9.94 5.75 -0.01
N ILE A 83 9.23 4.99 0.81
CA ILE A 83 8.95 5.37 2.20
C ILE A 83 10.21 5.23 3.06
N ILE A 84 10.99 4.16 2.84
CA ILE A 84 12.27 3.95 3.54
C ILE A 84 13.24 5.08 3.21
N ASP A 85 13.40 5.42 1.92
CA ASP A 85 14.27 6.50 1.45
C ASP A 85 13.93 7.83 2.13
N MET A 86 12.65 8.19 2.20
CA MET A 86 12.19 9.40 2.89
C MET A 86 12.56 9.38 4.38
N LEU A 87 12.40 8.24 5.06
CA LEU A 87 12.73 8.10 6.48
C LEU A 87 14.24 8.15 6.72
N GLU A 88 15.06 7.58 5.83
CA GLU A 88 16.52 7.65 5.91
C GLU A 88 17.03 9.09 5.75
N GLU A 89 16.38 9.89 4.92
CA GLU A 89 16.65 11.32 4.78
C GLU A 89 16.14 12.17 5.95
N GLY A 90 15.43 11.57 6.89
CA GLY A 90 14.83 12.26 8.04
C GLY A 90 13.58 13.07 7.69
N ASN A 91 12.97 12.81 6.54
CA ASN A 91 11.74 13.45 6.10
C ASN A 91 10.52 12.83 6.79
N ASN A 92 9.49 13.63 7.02
CA ASN A 92 8.18 13.14 7.43
C ASN A 92 7.42 12.60 6.21
N ILE A 93 6.66 11.53 6.41
CA ILE A 93 5.80 10.96 5.37
C ILE A 93 4.54 11.81 5.24
N PRO A 94 4.21 12.36 4.06
CA PRO A 94 2.95 13.06 3.84
C PRO A 94 1.75 12.14 4.06
N TYR A 95 0.70 12.68 4.65
CA TYR A 95 -0.49 11.93 5.04
C TYR A 95 -1.75 12.78 4.85
N ILE A 96 -2.75 12.23 4.18
CA ILE A 96 -4.06 12.87 3.99
C ILE A 96 -5.13 12.15 4.81
N GLY A 97 -5.10 10.83 4.88
CA GLY A 97 -5.98 10.01 5.72
C GLY A 97 -7.21 9.51 5.01
N ILE A 98 -7.06 8.95 3.83
CA ILE A 98 -8.13 8.27 3.09
C ILE A 98 -7.83 6.78 2.92
N LEU A 99 -8.88 5.99 2.86
CA LEU A 99 -8.84 4.63 2.33
C LEU A 99 -9.50 4.66 0.96
N GLY A 100 -8.71 4.46 -0.09
CA GLY A 100 -9.15 4.62 -1.47
C GLY A 100 -9.02 3.37 -2.33
N THR A 101 -9.59 3.43 -3.52
CA THR A 101 -9.42 2.42 -4.55
C THR A 101 -9.49 3.05 -5.93
N THR A 102 -8.76 2.48 -6.89
CA THR A 102 -8.74 2.97 -8.27
C THR A 102 -10.10 2.81 -8.95
N VAL A 103 -10.61 3.89 -9.53
CA VAL A 103 -11.72 3.86 -10.48
C VAL A 103 -11.19 3.49 -11.85
N THR A 104 -11.27 2.21 -12.19
CA THR A 104 -10.83 1.73 -13.51
C THR A 104 -11.74 2.26 -14.62
N GLU A 105 -11.26 2.24 -15.86
CA GLU A 105 -12.06 2.66 -17.04
C GLU A 105 -13.39 1.92 -17.15
N LYS A 106 -13.40 0.63 -16.84
CA LYS A 106 -14.61 -0.19 -16.84
C LYS A 106 -15.62 0.29 -15.81
N ILE A 107 -15.17 0.67 -14.61
CA ILE A 107 -16.00 1.20 -13.53
C ILE A 107 -16.51 2.60 -13.92
N ALA A 108 -15.60 3.48 -14.36
CA ALA A 108 -15.93 4.84 -14.79
C ALA A 108 -17.05 4.86 -15.82
N ASN A 109 -16.92 4.04 -16.88
CA ASN A 109 -17.92 3.92 -17.94
C ASN A 109 -19.24 3.31 -17.47
N ARG A 110 -19.18 2.31 -16.55
CA ARG A 110 -20.38 1.63 -16.04
C ARG A 110 -21.24 2.52 -15.18
N TYR A 111 -20.62 3.34 -14.34
CA TYR A 111 -21.31 4.16 -13.34
C TYR A 111 -21.36 5.64 -13.71
N ASN A 112 -20.79 6.02 -14.86
CA ASN A 112 -20.68 7.41 -15.33
C ASN A 112 -20.05 8.33 -14.29
N ILE A 113 -18.93 7.89 -13.71
CA ILE A 113 -18.11 8.64 -12.76
C ILE A 113 -16.71 8.89 -13.35
N PRO A 114 -15.98 9.92 -12.89
CA PRO A 114 -14.63 10.17 -13.38
C PRO A 114 -13.65 9.06 -12.99
N LYS A 115 -12.55 8.93 -13.74
CA LYS A 115 -11.39 8.13 -13.32
C LYS A 115 -10.67 8.86 -12.20
N GLY A 116 -10.10 8.10 -11.27
CA GLY A 116 -9.38 8.65 -10.13
C GLY A 116 -9.34 7.68 -8.97
N VAL A 117 -9.29 8.21 -7.76
CA VAL A 117 -9.34 7.44 -6.52
C VAL A 117 -10.70 7.64 -5.86
N TYR A 118 -11.50 6.57 -5.81
CA TYR A 118 -12.75 6.53 -5.06
C TYR A 118 -12.45 6.38 -3.56
N ILE A 119 -12.96 7.29 -2.76
CA ILE A 119 -12.80 7.30 -1.29
C ILE A 119 -13.82 6.32 -0.68
N LYS A 120 -13.31 5.25 -0.09
CA LYS A 120 -14.12 4.29 0.68
C LYS A 120 -14.35 4.78 2.10
N GLU A 121 -13.32 5.36 2.70
CA GLU A 121 -13.33 5.82 4.08
C GLU A 121 -12.41 7.03 4.25
N VAL A 122 -12.84 7.98 5.06
CA VAL A 122 -12.03 9.12 5.51
C VAL A 122 -11.76 8.94 6.99
N THR A 123 -10.50 8.99 7.38
CA THR A 123 -10.11 8.87 8.79
C THR A 123 -10.55 10.11 9.57
N MET A 124 -11.17 9.89 10.71
CA MET A 124 -11.60 10.97 11.60
C MET A 124 -10.39 11.81 12.04
N ASP A 125 -10.59 13.14 12.10
CA ASP A 125 -9.56 14.12 12.47
C ASP A 125 -8.35 14.20 11.53
N SER A 126 -8.38 13.50 10.37
CA SER A 126 -7.35 13.59 9.34
C SER A 126 -7.42 14.91 8.54
N PRO A 127 -6.34 15.28 7.81
CA PRO A 127 -6.38 16.40 6.87
C PRO A 127 -7.52 16.30 5.85
N ALA A 128 -7.80 15.11 5.31
CA ALA A 128 -8.93 14.87 4.41
C ALA A 128 -10.28 15.21 5.06
N PHE A 129 -10.46 14.76 6.31
CA PHE A 129 -11.68 15.06 7.08
C PHE A 129 -11.85 16.56 7.32
N GLN A 130 -10.77 17.25 7.70
CA GLN A 130 -10.76 18.70 7.93
C GLN A 130 -11.01 19.50 6.65
N ALA A 131 -10.55 19.00 5.51
CA ALA A 131 -10.81 19.59 4.19
C ALA A 131 -12.24 19.34 3.68
N GLY A 132 -13.02 18.47 4.36
CA GLY A 132 -14.40 18.16 4.00
C GLY A 132 -14.57 17.06 2.96
N LEU A 133 -13.53 16.27 2.68
CA LEU A 133 -13.64 15.06 1.85
C LEU A 133 -14.55 14.04 2.52
N GLN A 134 -15.32 13.32 1.72
CA GLN A 134 -16.33 12.38 2.20
C GLN A 134 -16.21 11.01 1.51
N ASN A 135 -16.74 10.00 2.18
CA ASN A 135 -16.92 8.69 1.59
C ASN A 135 -17.81 8.80 0.34
N GLY A 136 -17.36 8.26 -0.77
CA GLY A 136 -18.06 8.33 -2.04
C GLY A 136 -17.51 9.36 -3.03
N ASP A 137 -16.66 10.27 -2.58
CA ASP A 137 -15.97 11.20 -3.48
C ASP A 137 -14.96 10.47 -4.37
N VAL A 138 -14.61 11.08 -5.51
CA VAL A 138 -13.57 10.59 -6.42
C VAL A 138 -12.53 11.68 -6.59
N ILE A 139 -11.32 11.45 -6.09
CA ILE A 139 -10.19 12.36 -6.31
C ILE A 139 -9.70 12.19 -7.73
N THR A 140 -9.72 13.27 -8.50
CA THR A 140 -9.30 13.33 -9.90
C THR A 140 -8.01 14.11 -10.10
N GLU A 141 -7.68 15.01 -9.17
CA GLU A 141 -6.45 15.80 -9.18
C GLU A 141 -5.95 16.01 -7.74
N LEU A 142 -4.63 16.01 -7.58
CA LEU A 142 -3.92 16.38 -6.36
C LEU A 142 -2.82 17.38 -6.75
N ASN A 143 -2.84 18.56 -6.15
CA ASN A 143 -1.88 19.65 -6.43
C ASN A 143 -1.72 19.95 -7.94
N ASN A 144 -2.84 20.06 -8.68
CA ASN A 144 -2.90 20.24 -10.14
C ASN A 144 -2.32 19.07 -10.97
N THR A 145 -1.92 17.99 -10.34
CA THR A 145 -1.50 16.75 -11.02
C THR A 145 -2.69 15.80 -11.13
N LYS A 146 -2.93 15.31 -12.34
CA LYS A 146 -4.05 14.39 -12.59
C LYS A 146 -3.83 13.06 -11.90
N VAL A 147 -4.81 12.63 -11.13
CA VAL A 147 -4.84 11.33 -10.44
C VAL A 147 -5.69 10.35 -11.25
N THR A 148 -5.12 9.20 -11.61
CA THR A 148 -5.78 8.16 -12.41
C THR A 148 -5.88 6.81 -11.72
N SER A 149 -5.08 6.60 -10.65
CA SER A 149 -5.08 5.39 -9.83
C SER A 149 -4.59 5.70 -8.41
N ILE A 150 -4.78 4.76 -7.50
CA ILE A 150 -4.32 4.92 -6.10
C ILE A 150 -2.79 4.92 -6.03
N GLU A 151 -2.10 4.19 -6.91
CA GLU A 151 -0.65 4.16 -6.98
C GLU A 151 -0.09 5.51 -7.47
N ASN A 152 -0.72 6.09 -8.51
CA ASN A 152 -0.36 7.42 -9.01
C ASN A 152 -0.63 8.51 -7.96
N TYR A 153 -1.78 8.43 -7.26
CA TYR A 153 -2.11 9.30 -6.14
C TYR A 153 -1.05 9.21 -5.03
N HIS A 154 -0.65 8.00 -4.63
CA HIS A 154 0.35 7.80 -3.59
C HIS A 154 1.72 8.36 -3.99
N THR A 155 2.15 8.14 -5.24
CA THR A 155 3.39 8.71 -5.76
C THR A 155 3.37 10.24 -5.71
N GLU A 156 2.26 10.86 -6.12
CA GLU A 156 2.10 12.32 -6.04
C GLU A 156 2.09 12.80 -4.59
N LEU A 157 1.36 12.11 -3.70
CA LEU A 157 1.32 12.43 -2.28
C LEU A 157 2.72 12.42 -1.66
N LEU A 158 3.55 11.41 -1.93
CA LEU A 158 4.92 11.34 -1.42
C LEU A 158 5.83 12.47 -1.95
N SER A 159 5.48 13.11 -3.07
CA SER A 159 6.21 14.26 -3.60
C SER A 159 5.89 15.57 -2.88
N LEU A 160 4.81 15.62 -2.10
CA LEU A 160 4.37 16.80 -1.39
C LEU A 160 5.13 16.98 -0.08
N LYS A 161 5.22 18.23 0.37
CA LYS A 161 5.84 18.52 1.66
C LYS A 161 4.80 18.45 2.77
N PRO A 162 5.08 17.77 3.86
CA PRO A 162 4.22 17.81 5.04
C PRO A 162 4.01 19.26 5.55
N ASP A 163 2.88 19.48 6.20
CA ASP A 163 2.48 20.77 6.80
C ASP A 163 2.23 21.91 5.79
N GLU A 164 2.18 21.65 4.49
CA GLU A 164 1.74 22.58 3.46
C GLU A 164 0.28 22.30 3.05
N THR A 165 -0.39 23.29 2.44
CA THR A 165 -1.77 23.13 1.96
C THR A 165 -1.76 22.93 0.45
N TYR A 166 -2.52 21.95 -0.01
CA TYR A 166 -2.63 21.55 -1.41
C TYR A 166 -4.09 21.44 -1.85
N ASP A 167 -4.34 21.73 -3.12
CA ASP A 167 -5.66 21.58 -3.71
C ASP A 167 -5.95 20.12 -4.07
N VAL A 168 -7.18 19.70 -3.77
CA VAL A 168 -7.73 18.38 -4.13
C VAL A 168 -9.04 18.59 -4.90
N THR A 169 -9.16 17.97 -6.06
CA THR A 169 -10.36 18.03 -6.91
C THR A 169 -11.01 16.67 -7.02
#